data_6437416c1cdc1d497aaf86bc0b917615
#
_entry.id   6437416c1cdc1d497aaf86bc0b917615
#
_cell.length_a   1.000
_cell.length_b   1.000
_cell.length_c   1.000
_cell.angle_alpha   90.00
_cell.angle_beta   90.00
_cell.angle_gamma   90.00
#
_symmetry.space_group_name_H-M   'P 1'
#
loop_
_entity.id
_entity.type
_entity.pdbx_description
1 polymer ?
#
loop_
_entity_poly.entity_id
_entity_poly.type
_entity_poly.pdbx_seq_one_letter_code
_entity_poly.pdbx_strand_id
1 'polypeptide(L)'
;MVAPQTADSSSAQEGTAGAVMKPATEPPGPHVTVDPSSAVTGGARSAVIDRREAVALAGHRHDEDTARSGLSDPAASVRATALGSLERLDALADGEVASSLADPDPAVRRRAVELTASRPSVVVAQLLDDPDDSVVEMTAWALGERGEHAAVGALSALASMGSGHGDPLCREAAVAALGAIGEPTGLPAVLAALEDKPAVRRRAAAALAAFDGPAVEAALRRCLEDRDWQVRQVAEDLLAVE
;
A
#
# COMPACT_ATOMS: atom_id res chain seq x y z
N MET A 1 -29.60 47.99 30.36
CA MET A 1 -30.25 48.52 31.56
C MET A 1 -29.81 47.60 32.71
N VAL A 2 -28.92 48.16 33.50
CA VAL A 2 -28.73 48.02 34.94
C VAL A 2 -28.00 46.75 35.40
N ALA A 3 -26.72 46.89 35.63
CA ALA A 3 -26.00 46.43 36.82
C ALA A 3 -26.50 47.29 38.06
N PRO A 4 -26.01 47.19 39.27
CA PRO A 4 -24.86 46.51 39.87
C PRO A 4 -25.07 46.08 41.36
N GLN A 5 -23.91 45.86 42.01
CA GLN A 5 -23.48 46.19 43.41
C GLN A 5 -23.43 44.99 44.36
N THR A 6 -22.30 44.74 44.85
CA THR A 6 -21.31 45.29 45.79
C THR A 6 -21.49 44.84 47.23
N ALA A 7 -20.34 44.53 47.79
CA ALA A 7 -19.73 44.87 49.08
C ALA A 7 -20.06 43.90 50.20
N ASP A 8 -19.29 43.68 51.19
CA ASP A 8 -17.99 44.18 51.64
C ASP A 8 -17.68 43.51 52.99
N SER A 9 -16.41 43.50 53.31
CA SER A 9 -15.79 43.63 54.65
C SER A 9 -16.00 42.53 55.71
N SER A 10 -14.99 42.06 56.28
CA SER A 10 -13.93 42.64 57.11
C SER A 10 -13.62 41.74 58.30
N SER A 11 -12.36 41.57 58.56
CA SER A 11 -11.58 41.54 59.80
C SER A 11 -11.79 40.40 60.80
N ALA A 12 -10.84 39.80 61.37
CA ALA A 12 -9.68 40.14 62.20
C ALA A 12 -9.02 38.86 62.70
N GLN A 13 -7.76 38.76 62.56
CA GLN A 13 -6.65 38.65 63.50
C GLN A 13 -6.75 37.75 64.75
N GLU A 14 -5.61 37.10 64.91
CA GLU A 14 -4.85 36.59 66.06
C GLU A 14 -4.80 35.05 66.09
N GLY A 15 -3.73 34.35 66.14
CA GLY A 15 -2.40 34.59 66.68
C GLY A 15 -1.91 33.27 67.26
N THR A 16 -0.63 33.04 67.13
CA THR A 16 0.20 32.19 67.98
C THR A 16 0.61 30.77 67.45
N ALA A 17 1.90 30.69 67.52
CA ALA A 17 2.77 29.60 67.93
C ALA A 17 3.24 28.63 66.86
N GLY A 18 4.52 28.78 66.57
CA GLY A 18 5.35 27.93 65.75
C GLY A 18 5.42 26.47 66.17
N ALA A 19 5.40 25.67 65.19
CA ALA A 19 5.97 24.32 65.22
C ALA A 19 6.88 24.16 63.99
N VAL A 20 8.15 24.09 64.28
CA VAL A 20 9.19 23.71 63.27
C VAL A 20 8.92 22.31 62.84
N MET A 21 8.34 22.15 61.65
CA MET A 21 8.21 20.86 60.98
C MET A 21 9.51 20.55 60.24
N LYS A 22 10.18 19.45 60.64
CA LYS A 22 11.27 18.83 59.89
C LYS A 22 10.82 18.55 58.46
N PRO A 23 11.69 18.74 57.44
CA PRO A 23 11.37 18.31 56.06
C PRO A 23 11.23 16.81 56.06
N ALA A 24 10.08 16.32 55.61
CA ALA A 24 9.86 14.93 55.28
C ALA A 24 10.77 14.56 54.08
N THR A 25 11.61 13.56 54.31
CA THR A 25 12.40 12.90 53.27
C THR A 25 11.41 12.27 52.30
N GLU A 26 11.35 12.77 51.07
CA GLU A 26 10.63 12.17 49.98
C GLU A 26 11.16 10.73 49.73
N PRO A 27 10.29 9.72 49.57
CA PRO A 27 10.75 8.38 49.23
C PRO A 27 11.36 8.43 47.83
N PRO A 28 12.45 7.66 47.52
CA PRO A 28 13.03 7.61 46.21
C PRO A 28 11.96 7.11 45.23
N GLY A 29 11.72 7.90 44.18
CA GLY A 29 10.84 7.54 43.09
C GLY A 29 11.24 6.21 42.45
N PRO A 30 10.32 5.49 41.78
CA PRO A 30 10.61 4.21 41.21
C PRO A 30 11.80 4.34 40.24
N HIS A 31 12.88 3.64 40.55
CA HIS A 31 13.99 3.47 39.64
C HIS A 31 13.47 2.77 38.38
N VAL A 32 13.31 3.52 37.31
CA VAL A 32 13.07 2.95 35.98
C VAL A 32 14.36 2.24 35.59
N THR A 33 14.40 0.93 35.84
CA THR A 33 15.41 0.06 35.28
C THR A 33 15.18 0.00 33.77
N VAL A 34 15.94 0.76 33.02
CA VAL A 34 15.97 0.63 31.56
C VAL A 34 16.60 -0.71 31.25
N ASP A 35 15.79 -1.62 30.70
CA ASP A 35 16.24 -2.93 30.27
C ASP A 35 17.35 -2.74 29.21
N PRO A 36 18.59 -3.25 29.43
CA PRO A 36 19.67 -3.12 28.47
C PRO A 36 19.37 -3.75 27.10
N SER A 37 18.41 -4.69 27.04
CA SER A 37 17.91 -5.28 25.80
C SER A 37 17.19 -4.28 24.91
N SER A 38 16.47 -3.30 25.48
CA SER A 38 15.77 -2.26 24.72
C SER A 38 16.73 -1.21 24.12
N ALA A 39 17.87 -0.98 24.73
CA ALA A 39 18.90 -0.08 24.20
C ALA A 39 19.65 -0.67 23.00
N VAL A 40 19.89 -1.99 23.00
CA VAL A 40 20.55 -2.71 21.89
C VAL A 40 19.62 -2.76 20.67
N THR A 41 18.33 -3.03 20.86
CA THR A 41 17.33 -3.02 19.78
C THR A 41 17.11 -1.61 19.22
N GLY A 42 17.17 -0.57 20.06
CA GLY A 42 17.06 0.82 19.65
C GLY A 42 18.22 1.25 18.74
N GLY A 43 19.45 0.89 19.10
CA GLY A 43 20.67 1.20 18.32
C GLY A 43 20.68 0.51 16.95
N ALA A 44 20.29 -0.77 16.89
CA ALA A 44 20.20 -1.51 15.63
C ALA A 44 19.15 -0.92 14.68
N ARG A 45 17.99 -0.54 15.22
CA ARG A 45 16.92 0.11 14.45
C ARG A 45 17.36 1.48 13.91
N SER A 46 18.06 2.29 14.72
CA SER A 46 18.62 3.57 14.28
C SER A 46 19.60 3.38 13.13
N ALA A 47 20.52 2.43 13.23
CA ALA A 47 21.48 2.14 12.18
C ALA A 47 20.84 1.72 10.84
N VAL A 48 19.70 1.00 10.86
CA VAL A 48 18.95 0.69 9.63
C VAL A 48 18.31 1.94 9.03
N ILE A 49 17.76 2.82 9.87
CA ILE A 49 17.16 4.08 9.43
C ILE A 49 18.24 4.95 8.76
N ASP A 50 19.41 5.08 9.39
CA ASP A 50 20.53 5.89 8.88
C ASP A 50 21.01 5.38 7.51
N ARG A 51 21.18 4.06 7.35
CA ARG A 51 21.57 3.46 6.05
C ARG A 51 20.50 3.65 4.98
N ARG A 52 19.21 3.47 5.34
CA ARG A 52 18.10 3.71 4.42
C ARG A 52 18.04 5.16 3.96
N GLU A 53 18.26 6.10 4.89
CA GLU A 53 18.32 7.53 4.57
C GLU A 53 19.50 7.85 3.65
N ALA A 54 20.70 7.32 3.94
CA ALA A 54 21.87 7.48 3.08
C ALA A 54 21.60 7.01 1.65
N VAL A 55 21.02 5.82 1.48
CA VAL A 55 20.64 5.26 0.17
C VAL A 55 19.57 6.10 -0.52
N ALA A 56 18.56 6.59 0.21
CA ALA A 56 17.54 7.48 -0.35
C ALA A 56 18.13 8.80 -0.84
N LEU A 57 19.03 9.41 -0.07
CA LEU A 57 19.74 10.65 -0.43
C LEU A 57 20.68 10.45 -1.63
N ALA A 58 21.28 9.29 -1.75
CA ALA A 58 22.15 8.93 -2.88
C ALA A 58 21.43 9.09 -4.22
N GLY A 59 20.15 8.65 -4.29
CA GLY A 59 19.29 8.83 -5.47
C GLY A 59 18.99 10.30 -5.83
N HIS A 60 19.18 11.24 -4.90
CA HIS A 60 19.02 12.67 -5.16
C HIS A 60 20.36 13.40 -5.40
N ARG A 61 21.47 12.78 -5.02
CA ARG A 61 22.82 13.36 -5.11
C ARG A 61 23.64 12.82 -6.27
N HIS A 62 23.04 11.97 -7.11
CA HIS A 62 23.72 11.26 -8.19
C HIS A 62 24.88 10.38 -7.71
N ASP A 63 24.71 9.78 -6.50
CA ASP A 63 25.68 8.84 -5.92
C ASP A 63 25.21 7.40 -6.20
N GLU A 64 25.55 6.92 -7.39
CA GLU A 64 25.16 5.58 -7.86
C GLU A 64 25.80 4.48 -7.00
N ASP A 65 27.05 4.65 -6.57
CA ASP A 65 27.79 3.63 -5.81
C ASP A 65 27.11 3.36 -4.47
N THR A 66 26.75 4.42 -3.74
CA THR A 66 26.00 4.29 -2.48
C THR A 66 24.62 3.69 -2.70
N ALA A 67 23.90 4.11 -3.73
CA ALA A 67 22.59 3.55 -4.07
C ALA A 67 22.70 2.05 -4.40
N ARG A 68 23.68 1.65 -5.21
CA ARG A 68 23.88 0.27 -5.65
C ARG A 68 24.32 -0.64 -4.51
N SER A 69 25.18 -0.16 -3.59
CA SER A 69 25.58 -0.91 -2.40
C SER A 69 24.36 -1.30 -1.53
N GLY A 70 23.33 -0.47 -1.52
CA GLY A 70 22.09 -0.71 -0.80
C GLY A 70 21.30 -1.95 -1.27
N LEU A 71 21.50 -2.44 -2.51
CA LEU A 71 20.84 -3.64 -3.02
C LEU A 71 21.23 -4.92 -2.25
N SER A 72 22.39 -4.92 -1.60
CA SER A 72 22.89 -6.05 -0.82
C SER A 72 22.80 -5.85 0.70
N ASP A 73 22.10 -4.81 1.15
CA ASP A 73 21.95 -4.54 2.60
C ASP A 73 21.17 -5.68 3.29
N PRO A 74 21.55 -6.06 4.52
CA PRO A 74 20.82 -7.09 5.29
C PRO A 74 19.36 -6.70 5.58
N ALA A 75 19.05 -5.39 5.65
CA ALA A 75 17.69 -4.91 5.90
C ALA A 75 16.92 -4.73 4.59
N ALA A 76 15.79 -5.41 4.46
CA ALA A 76 14.92 -5.36 3.28
C ALA A 76 14.47 -3.94 2.93
N SER A 77 14.18 -3.11 3.94
CA SER A 77 13.80 -1.71 3.73
C SER A 77 14.89 -0.87 3.05
N VAL A 78 16.17 -1.20 3.27
CA VAL A 78 17.30 -0.55 2.58
C VAL A 78 17.38 -1.05 1.15
N ARG A 79 17.25 -2.37 0.91
CA ARG A 79 17.23 -2.96 -0.44
C ARG A 79 16.12 -2.39 -1.31
N ALA A 80 14.89 -2.33 -0.76
CA ALA A 80 13.75 -1.73 -1.47
C ALA A 80 13.95 -0.24 -1.79
N THR A 81 14.60 0.51 -0.88
CA THR A 81 14.95 1.91 -1.11
C THR A 81 16.01 2.04 -2.19
N ALA A 82 16.99 1.14 -2.24
CA ALA A 82 18.06 1.11 -3.24
C ALA A 82 17.50 0.96 -4.67
N LEU A 83 16.53 0.06 -4.88
CA LEU A 83 15.82 -0.08 -6.14
C LEU A 83 15.22 1.25 -6.60
N GLY A 84 14.52 1.95 -5.70
CA GLY A 84 13.91 3.25 -6.04
C GLY A 84 14.94 4.36 -6.27
N SER A 85 16.09 4.32 -5.62
CA SER A 85 17.17 5.30 -5.80
C SER A 85 17.87 5.11 -7.13
N LEU A 86 18.19 3.87 -7.50
CA LEU A 86 18.79 3.53 -8.80
C LEU A 86 17.83 3.82 -9.96
N GLU A 87 16.54 3.56 -9.78
CA GLU A 87 15.50 3.93 -10.76
C GLU A 87 15.50 5.44 -11.03
N ARG A 88 15.53 6.24 -9.98
CA ARG A 88 15.58 7.71 -10.09
C ARG A 88 16.84 8.22 -10.80
N LEU A 89 17.94 7.48 -10.67
CA LEU A 89 19.21 7.78 -11.32
C LEU A 89 19.29 7.30 -12.77
N ASP A 90 18.26 6.59 -13.24
CA ASP A 90 18.28 5.86 -14.52
C ASP A 90 19.47 4.88 -14.63
N ALA A 91 19.86 4.30 -13.48
CA ALA A 91 21.01 3.43 -13.32
C ALA A 91 20.62 1.98 -12.92
N LEU A 92 19.31 1.69 -12.80
CA LEU A 92 18.82 0.38 -12.41
C LEU A 92 18.75 -0.55 -13.63
N ALA A 93 19.56 -1.61 -13.62
CA ALA A 93 19.57 -2.60 -14.69
C ALA A 93 18.43 -3.62 -14.57
N ASP A 94 17.91 -4.10 -15.69
CA ASP A 94 16.86 -5.15 -15.74
C ASP A 94 17.27 -6.42 -14.98
N GLY A 95 18.56 -6.79 -15.03
CA GLY A 95 19.10 -7.93 -14.27
C GLY A 95 19.04 -7.73 -12.74
N GLU A 96 19.16 -6.51 -12.25
CA GLU A 96 19.02 -6.19 -10.82
C GLU A 96 17.56 -6.25 -10.38
N VAL A 97 16.65 -5.76 -11.23
CA VAL A 97 15.20 -5.91 -11.01
C VAL A 97 14.84 -7.40 -10.99
N ALA A 98 15.26 -8.16 -12.00
CA ALA A 98 14.97 -9.59 -12.08
C ALA A 98 15.50 -10.38 -10.87
N SER A 99 16.70 -10.04 -10.38
CA SER A 99 17.25 -10.64 -9.16
C SER A 99 16.41 -10.31 -7.92
N SER A 100 15.90 -9.09 -7.83
CA SER A 100 15.09 -8.61 -6.71
C SER A 100 13.66 -9.20 -6.68
N LEU A 101 13.18 -9.74 -7.81
CA LEU A 101 11.91 -10.49 -7.85
C LEU A 101 11.96 -11.80 -7.05
N ALA A 102 13.16 -12.31 -6.75
CA ALA A 102 13.38 -13.50 -5.92
C ALA A 102 13.86 -13.17 -4.49
N ASP A 103 13.76 -11.92 -4.07
CA ASP A 103 14.18 -11.51 -2.71
C ASP A 103 13.37 -12.27 -1.64
N PRO A 104 13.99 -12.67 -0.52
CA PRO A 104 13.28 -13.34 0.57
C PRO A 104 12.19 -12.46 1.21
N ASP A 105 12.32 -11.15 1.14
CA ASP A 105 11.36 -10.20 1.73
C ASP A 105 10.33 -9.74 0.71
N PRO A 106 9.02 -9.89 0.97
CA PRO A 106 7.96 -9.52 0.03
C PRO A 106 7.95 -8.01 -0.30
N ALA A 107 8.39 -7.13 0.60
CA ALA A 107 8.43 -5.71 0.32
C ALA A 107 9.46 -5.37 -0.77
N VAL A 108 10.56 -6.11 -0.86
CA VAL A 108 11.56 -5.97 -1.93
C VAL A 108 11.01 -6.54 -3.23
N ARG A 109 10.40 -7.75 -3.20
CA ARG A 109 9.76 -8.35 -4.39
C ARG A 109 8.68 -7.42 -4.95
N ARG A 110 7.78 -6.94 -4.08
CA ARG A 110 6.73 -6.00 -4.46
C ARG A 110 7.29 -4.73 -5.12
N ARG A 111 8.36 -4.15 -4.55
CA ARG A 111 9.03 -2.99 -5.13
C ARG A 111 9.67 -3.29 -6.48
N ALA A 112 10.29 -4.46 -6.63
CA ALA A 112 10.85 -4.89 -7.90
C ALA A 112 9.74 -5.06 -8.97
N VAL A 113 8.61 -5.70 -8.62
CA VAL A 113 7.46 -5.84 -9.51
C VAL A 113 6.94 -4.48 -9.96
N GLU A 114 6.74 -3.53 -9.05
CA GLU A 114 6.30 -2.16 -9.39
C GLU A 114 7.16 -1.53 -10.49
N LEU A 115 8.48 -1.71 -10.42
CA LEU A 115 9.43 -1.18 -11.40
C LEU A 115 9.39 -1.89 -12.76
N THR A 116 8.77 -3.07 -12.83
CA THR A 116 8.62 -3.78 -14.11
C THR A 116 7.55 -3.20 -15.01
N ALA A 117 6.67 -2.34 -14.51
CA ALA A 117 5.63 -1.70 -15.31
C ALA A 117 6.21 -0.98 -16.56
N SER A 118 7.42 -0.41 -16.43
CA SER A 118 8.16 0.23 -17.53
C SER A 118 9.21 -0.68 -18.20
N ARG A 119 9.32 -1.96 -17.80
CA ARG A 119 10.35 -2.91 -18.26
C ARG A 119 9.75 -4.21 -18.80
N PRO A 120 9.22 -4.21 -20.04
CA PRO A 120 8.53 -5.38 -20.60
C PRO A 120 9.46 -6.60 -20.80
N SER A 121 10.79 -6.39 -20.82
CA SER A 121 11.79 -7.48 -20.90
C SER A 121 11.86 -8.34 -19.64
N VAL A 122 11.43 -7.81 -18.46
CA VAL A 122 11.48 -8.53 -17.20
C VAL A 122 10.20 -9.35 -17.01
N VAL A 123 10.32 -10.67 -16.98
CA VAL A 123 9.17 -11.58 -16.80
C VAL A 123 8.72 -11.58 -15.35
N VAL A 124 7.39 -11.40 -15.12
CA VAL A 124 6.81 -11.30 -13.76
C VAL A 124 5.57 -12.17 -13.54
N ALA A 125 4.98 -12.73 -14.58
CA ALA A 125 3.68 -13.43 -14.49
C ALA A 125 3.67 -14.58 -13.46
N GLN A 126 4.82 -15.22 -13.19
CA GLN A 126 4.95 -16.26 -12.17
C GLN A 126 4.71 -15.75 -10.73
N LEU A 127 4.81 -14.44 -10.49
CA LEU A 127 4.52 -13.84 -9.18
C LEU A 127 3.01 -13.60 -8.92
N LEU A 128 2.15 -13.98 -9.86
CA LEU A 128 0.72 -14.12 -9.57
C LEU A 128 0.43 -15.27 -8.58
N ASP A 129 1.40 -16.17 -8.37
CA ASP A 129 1.37 -17.26 -7.38
C ASP A 129 2.28 -16.96 -6.16
N ASP A 130 2.68 -15.72 -5.93
CA ASP A 130 3.52 -15.34 -4.78
C ASP A 130 2.77 -15.63 -3.46
N PRO A 131 3.47 -16.11 -2.41
CA PRO A 131 2.85 -16.37 -1.11
C PRO A 131 2.38 -15.10 -0.37
N ASP A 132 2.79 -13.91 -0.82
CA ASP A 132 2.39 -12.62 -0.24
C ASP A 132 1.38 -11.91 -1.15
N ASP A 133 0.17 -11.68 -0.64
CA ASP A 133 -0.94 -11.09 -1.37
C ASP A 133 -0.58 -9.71 -1.97
N SER A 134 0.26 -8.92 -1.31
CA SER A 134 0.67 -7.60 -1.81
C SER A 134 1.60 -7.69 -3.03
N VAL A 135 2.32 -8.79 -3.18
CA VAL A 135 3.14 -9.07 -4.38
C VAL A 135 2.23 -9.52 -5.52
N VAL A 136 1.24 -10.38 -5.24
CA VAL A 136 0.23 -10.81 -6.23
C VAL A 136 -0.54 -9.61 -6.78
N GLU A 137 -1.06 -8.75 -5.90
CA GLU A 137 -1.77 -7.52 -6.27
C GLU A 137 -0.92 -6.62 -7.18
N MET A 138 0.34 -6.36 -6.78
CA MET A 138 1.27 -5.54 -7.56
C MET A 138 1.61 -6.18 -8.90
N THR A 139 1.71 -7.52 -8.96
CA THR A 139 1.98 -8.25 -10.20
C THR A 139 0.82 -8.12 -11.18
N ALA A 140 -0.40 -8.28 -10.71
CA ALA A 140 -1.59 -8.08 -11.53
C ALA A 140 -1.63 -6.65 -12.09
N TRP A 141 -1.38 -5.64 -11.24
CA TRP A 141 -1.29 -4.25 -11.67
C TRP A 141 -0.22 -4.03 -12.74
N ALA A 142 1.02 -4.51 -12.52
CA ALA A 142 2.12 -4.32 -13.47
C ALA A 142 1.85 -4.97 -14.84
N LEU A 143 1.20 -6.13 -14.85
CA LEU A 143 0.79 -6.82 -16.09
C LEU A 143 -0.28 -6.02 -16.84
N GLY A 144 -1.21 -5.39 -16.12
CA GLY A 144 -2.21 -4.47 -16.68
C GLY A 144 -1.58 -3.23 -17.30
N GLU A 145 -0.67 -2.55 -16.57
CA GLU A 145 0.04 -1.35 -17.06
C GLU A 145 0.85 -1.63 -18.32
N ARG A 146 1.39 -2.85 -18.43
CA ARG A 146 2.17 -3.29 -19.62
C ARG A 146 1.29 -3.70 -20.80
N GLY A 147 -0.02 -3.84 -20.61
CA GLY A 147 -0.89 -4.43 -21.62
C GLY A 147 -0.48 -5.88 -21.97
N GLU A 148 -0.10 -6.69 -20.99
CA GLU A 148 0.51 -8.02 -21.21
C GLU A 148 -0.56 -9.05 -21.64
N HIS A 149 -0.87 -9.14 -22.93
CA HIS A 149 -1.89 -10.04 -23.48
C HIS A 149 -1.66 -11.50 -23.08
N ALA A 150 -0.40 -11.94 -22.96
CA ALA A 150 -0.09 -13.33 -22.59
C ALA A 150 -0.53 -13.67 -21.15
N ALA A 151 -0.74 -12.67 -20.30
CA ALA A 151 -1.16 -12.87 -18.92
C ALA A 151 -2.68 -12.97 -18.73
N VAL A 152 -3.50 -12.71 -19.76
CA VAL A 152 -4.97 -12.65 -19.65
C VAL A 152 -5.56 -13.94 -19.07
N GLY A 153 -5.03 -15.11 -19.48
CA GLY A 153 -5.48 -16.40 -18.94
C GLY A 153 -5.22 -16.54 -17.42
N ALA A 154 -4.02 -16.17 -16.97
CA ALA A 154 -3.64 -16.23 -15.55
C ALA A 154 -4.42 -15.20 -14.72
N LEU A 155 -4.58 -13.98 -15.23
CA LEU A 155 -5.39 -12.93 -14.59
C LEU A 155 -6.87 -13.33 -14.48
N SER A 156 -7.43 -13.99 -15.52
CA SER A 156 -8.80 -14.49 -15.49
C SER A 156 -8.97 -15.59 -14.45
N ALA A 157 -8.00 -16.49 -14.30
CA ALA A 157 -8.00 -17.49 -13.26
C ALA A 157 -7.91 -16.86 -11.86
N LEU A 158 -7.03 -15.89 -11.67
CA LEU A 158 -6.87 -15.14 -10.41
C LEU A 158 -8.17 -14.42 -10.01
N ALA A 159 -8.85 -13.79 -10.97
CA ALA A 159 -10.09 -13.03 -10.76
C ALA A 159 -11.29 -13.90 -10.39
N SER A 160 -11.26 -15.21 -10.62
CA SER A 160 -12.40 -16.11 -10.50
C SER A 160 -12.89 -16.20 -9.04
N MET A 161 -14.18 -15.90 -8.81
CA MET A 161 -14.81 -16.05 -7.48
C MET A 161 -14.88 -17.53 -7.12
N GLY A 162 -14.34 -17.87 -5.94
CA GLY A 162 -14.40 -19.22 -5.37
C GLY A 162 -13.29 -20.18 -5.81
N SER A 163 -12.77 -20.07 -7.03
CA SER A 163 -11.64 -20.87 -7.52
C SER A 163 -10.37 -20.07 -7.76
N GLY A 164 -10.46 -18.75 -7.77
CA GLY A 164 -9.33 -17.84 -7.90
C GLY A 164 -8.69 -17.47 -6.55
N HIS A 165 -8.11 -16.29 -6.47
CA HIS A 165 -7.41 -15.86 -5.26
C HIS A 165 -8.37 -15.66 -4.06
N GLY A 166 -7.94 -16.04 -2.87
CA GLY A 166 -8.74 -15.93 -1.64
C GLY A 166 -9.01 -14.46 -1.24
N ASP A 167 -8.01 -13.59 -1.39
CA ASP A 167 -8.14 -12.16 -1.09
C ASP A 167 -8.91 -11.43 -2.20
N PRO A 168 -10.00 -10.70 -1.86
CA PRO A 168 -10.73 -9.88 -2.81
C PRO A 168 -9.90 -8.76 -3.45
N LEU A 169 -8.85 -8.24 -2.80
CA LEU A 169 -7.99 -7.20 -3.36
C LEU A 169 -7.16 -7.73 -4.54
N CYS A 170 -6.64 -8.95 -4.43
CA CYS A 170 -5.93 -9.59 -5.53
C CYS A 170 -6.89 -9.84 -6.72
N ARG A 171 -8.14 -10.25 -6.46
CA ARG A 171 -9.15 -10.42 -7.51
C ARG A 171 -9.55 -9.07 -8.14
N GLU A 172 -9.66 -8.02 -7.33
CA GLU A 172 -9.90 -6.66 -7.82
C GLU A 172 -8.77 -6.19 -8.75
N ALA A 173 -7.51 -6.39 -8.34
CA ALA A 173 -6.34 -6.04 -9.15
C ALA A 173 -6.30 -6.82 -10.48
N ALA A 174 -6.65 -8.11 -10.45
CA ALA A 174 -6.74 -8.92 -11.66
C ALA A 174 -7.83 -8.41 -12.61
N VAL A 175 -9.00 -8.06 -12.10
CA VAL A 175 -10.10 -7.48 -12.90
C VAL A 175 -9.70 -6.12 -13.47
N ALA A 176 -9.00 -5.28 -12.69
CA ALA A 176 -8.45 -4.02 -13.18
C ALA A 176 -7.48 -4.22 -14.35
N ALA A 177 -6.57 -5.20 -14.21
CA ALA A 177 -5.61 -5.55 -15.25
C ALA A 177 -6.29 -6.06 -16.53
N LEU A 178 -7.31 -6.91 -16.40
CA LEU A 178 -8.10 -7.38 -17.54
C LEU A 178 -8.76 -6.22 -18.29
N GLY A 179 -9.31 -5.24 -17.55
CA GLY A 179 -9.87 -4.02 -18.14
C GLY A 179 -8.80 -3.15 -18.80
N ALA A 180 -7.62 -3.00 -18.19
CA ALA A 180 -6.51 -2.22 -18.75
C ALA A 180 -5.96 -2.85 -20.05
N ILE A 181 -5.89 -4.19 -20.10
CA ILE A 181 -5.45 -4.94 -21.30
C ILE A 181 -6.52 -4.90 -22.41
N GLY A 182 -7.81 -4.98 -22.05
CA GLY A 182 -8.91 -4.90 -23.00
C GLY A 182 -9.02 -6.08 -23.99
N GLU A 183 -8.34 -7.21 -23.73
CA GLU A 183 -8.37 -8.38 -24.61
C GLU A 183 -9.71 -9.10 -24.48
N PRO A 184 -10.46 -9.35 -25.59
CA PRO A 184 -11.80 -9.94 -25.53
C PRO A 184 -11.90 -11.28 -24.79
N THR A 185 -10.82 -12.05 -24.75
CA THR A 185 -10.76 -13.33 -24.02
C THR A 185 -10.84 -13.16 -22.50
N GLY A 186 -10.61 -11.95 -21.97
CA GLY A 186 -10.77 -11.60 -20.56
C GLY A 186 -12.20 -11.22 -20.15
N LEU A 187 -13.06 -10.87 -21.12
CA LEU A 187 -14.44 -10.42 -20.84
C LEU A 187 -15.24 -11.40 -19.97
N PRO A 188 -15.22 -12.73 -20.17
CA PRO A 188 -15.99 -13.64 -19.32
C PRO A 188 -15.63 -13.54 -17.83
N ALA A 189 -14.36 -13.33 -17.50
CA ALA A 189 -13.92 -13.16 -16.12
C ALA A 189 -14.39 -11.82 -15.52
N VAL A 190 -14.34 -10.74 -16.30
CA VAL A 190 -14.86 -9.43 -15.91
C VAL A 190 -16.37 -9.49 -15.66
N LEU A 191 -17.14 -10.15 -16.53
CA LEU A 191 -18.57 -10.35 -16.35
C LEU A 191 -18.92 -11.16 -15.10
N ALA A 192 -18.16 -12.22 -14.82
CA ALA A 192 -18.34 -13.04 -13.62
C ALA A 192 -18.02 -12.23 -12.33
N ALA A 193 -17.05 -11.34 -12.38
CA ALA A 193 -16.63 -10.50 -11.26
C ALA A 193 -17.70 -9.48 -10.80
N LEU A 194 -18.72 -9.23 -11.61
CA LEU A 194 -19.91 -8.42 -11.23
C LEU A 194 -20.74 -9.05 -10.10
N GLU A 195 -20.52 -10.32 -9.78
CA GLU A 195 -21.23 -11.04 -8.71
C GLU A 195 -20.37 -11.15 -7.42
N ASP A 196 -19.15 -10.62 -7.40
CA ASP A 196 -18.20 -10.74 -6.29
C ASP A 196 -18.46 -9.71 -5.15
N LYS A 197 -17.47 -9.48 -4.31
CA LYS A 197 -17.46 -8.48 -3.23
C LYS A 197 -17.59 -7.06 -3.80
N PRO A 198 -18.10 -6.10 -3.00
CA PRO A 198 -18.38 -4.74 -3.51
C PRO A 198 -17.21 -4.07 -4.23
N ALA A 199 -15.98 -4.20 -3.72
CA ALA A 199 -14.80 -3.60 -4.37
C ALA A 199 -14.55 -4.22 -5.75
N VAL A 200 -14.61 -5.55 -5.85
CA VAL A 200 -14.42 -6.28 -7.11
C VAL A 200 -15.53 -5.95 -8.11
N ARG A 201 -16.82 -5.88 -7.66
CA ARG A 201 -17.93 -5.49 -8.55
C ARG A 201 -17.77 -4.09 -9.13
N ARG A 202 -17.35 -3.12 -8.30
CA ARG A 202 -17.08 -1.74 -8.77
C ARG A 202 -15.99 -1.72 -9.82
N ARG A 203 -14.92 -2.49 -9.58
CA ARG A 203 -13.82 -2.61 -10.54
C ARG A 203 -14.27 -3.29 -11.83
N ALA A 204 -15.08 -4.35 -11.72
CA ALA A 204 -15.63 -5.06 -12.88
C ALA A 204 -16.54 -4.16 -13.74
N ALA A 205 -17.41 -3.40 -13.12
CA ALA A 205 -18.24 -2.43 -13.83
C ALA A 205 -17.40 -1.41 -14.61
N ALA A 206 -16.34 -0.86 -13.97
CA ALA A 206 -15.43 0.07 -14.63
C ALA A 206 -14.62 -0.60 -15.76
N ALA A 207 -14.20 -1.86 -15.57
CA ALA A 207 -13.46 -2.61 -16.58
C ALA A 207 -14.27 -2.89 -17.85
N LEU A 208 -15.63 -2.88 -17.77
CA LEU A 208 -16.48 -3.05 -18.95
C LEU A 208 -16.27 -1.95 -20.01
N ALA A 209 -15.76 -0.78 -19.62
CA ALA A 209 -15.43 0.31 -20.55
C ALA A 209 -14.41 -0.09 -21.66
N ALA A 210 -13.65 -1.16 -21.42
CA ALA A 210 -12.67 -1.66 -22.38
C ALA A 210 -13.23 -2.69 -23.37
N PHE A 211 -14.52 -3.02 -23.28
CA PHE A 211 -15.15 -4.09 -24.06
C PHE A 211 -16.43 -3.60 -24.72
N ASP A 212 -16.78 -4.21 -25.83
CA ASP A 212 -17.98 -3.90 -26.60
C ASP A 212 -18.89 -5.12 -26.78
N GLY A 213 -20.10 -4.85 -27.22
CA GLY A 213 -21.03 -5.87 -27.68
C GLY A 213 -22.21 -6.15 -26.73
N PRO A 214 -23.18 -6.97 -27.18
CA PRO A 214 -24.46 -7.14 -26.53
C PRO A 214 -24.36 -7.73 -25.10
N ALA A 215 -23.31 -8.49 -24.80
CA ALA A 215 -23.06 -9.03 -23.47
C ALA A 215 -22.67 -7.93 -22.47
N VAL A 216 -21.88 -6.96 -22.92
CA VAL A 216 -21.45 -5.78 -22.13
C VAL A 216 -22.65 -4.90 -21.84
N GLU A 217 -23.45 -4.53 -22.88
CA GLU A 217 -24.66 -3.74 -22.70
C GLU A 217 -25.65 -4.41 -21.73
N ALA A 218 -25.88 -5.72 -21.87
CA ALA A 218 -26.75 -6.45 -20.97
C ALA A 218 -26.22 -6.46 -19.53
N ALA A 219 -24.91 -6.52 -19.33
CA ALA A 219 -24.28 -6.44 -18.02
C ALA A 219 -24.41 -5.03 -17.43
N LEU A 220 -24.15 -3.97 -18.18
CA LEU A 220 -24.32 -2.58 -17.74
C LEU A 220 -25.77 -2.29 -17.35
N ARG A 221 -26.77 -2.76 -18.12
CA ARG A 221 -28.19 -2.62 -17.75
C ARG A 221 -28.52 -3.31 -16.43
N ARG A 222 -27.94 -4.48 -16.12
CA ARG A 222 -28.08 -5.13 -14.81
C ARG A 222 -27.39 -4.32 -13.71
N CYS A 223 -26.23 -3.71 -13.98
CA CYS A 223 -25.51 -2.87 -13.02
C CYS A 223 -26.31 -1.65 -12.57
N LEU A 224 -27.29 -1.13 -13.36
CA LEU A 224 -28.19 -0.05 -12.96
C LEU A 224 -29.04 -0.41 -11.73
N GLU A 225 -29.23 -1.70 -11.45
CA GLU A 225 -30.02 -2.21 -10.32
C GLU A 225 -29.11 -2.70 -9.17
N ASP A 226 -27.79 -2.50 -9.26
CA ASP A 226 -26.88 -2.93 -8.19
C ASP A 226 -27.18 -2.19 -6.88
N ARG A 227 -27.05 -2.88 -5.75
CA ARG A 227 -27.16 -2.30 -4.40
C ARG A 227 -26.10 -1.23 -4.11
N ASP A 228 -24.94 -1.29 -4.77
CA ASP A 228 -23.86 -0.33 -4.63
C ASP A 228 -24.06 0.83 -5.61
N TRP A 229 -24.22 2.05 -5.08
CA TRP A 229 -24.48 3.23 -5.90
C TRP A 229 -23.34 3.55 -6.87
N GLN A 230 -22.07 3.18 -6.53
CA GLN A 230 -20.93 3.41 -7.40
C GLN A 230 -20.97 2.50 -8.64
N VAL A 231 -21.45 1.26 -8.48
CA VAL A 231 -21.69 0.35 -9.63
C VAL A 231 -22.77 0.93 -10.55
N ARG A 232 -23.90 1.42 -9.96
CA ARG A 232 -24.96 2.07 -10.75
C ARG A 232 -24.46 3.29 -11.52
N GLN A 233 -23.70 4.17 -10.84
CA GLN A 233 -23.15 5.38 -11.46
C GLN A 233 -22.24 5.06 -12.66
N VAL A 234 -21.32 4.10 -12.51
CA VAL A 234 -20.46 3.66 -13.63
C VAL A 234 -21.28 3.15 -14.81
N ALA A 235 -22.34 2.37 -14.53
CA ALA A 235 -23.20 1.86 -15.58
C ALA A 235 -24.00 2.97 -16.28
N GLU A 236 -24.50 3.97 -15.54
CA GLU A 236 -25.17 5.15 -16.11
C GLU A 236 -24.20 5.93 -17.01
N ASP A 237 -22.98 6.19 -16.53
CA ASP A 237 -21.98 6.95 -17.27
C ASP A 237 -21.59 6.23 -18.59
N LEU A 238 -21.39 4.90 -18.56
CA LEU A 238 -21.00 4.14 -19.74
C LEU A 238 -22.15 4.01 -20.76
N LEU A 239 -23.38 3.85 -20.29
CA LEU A 239 -24.54 3.78 -21.19
C LEU A 239 -24.96 5.15 -21.77
N ALA A 240 -24.52 6.27 -21.18
CA ALA A 240 -24.81 7.61 -21.68
C ALA A 240 -23.88 8.05 -22.83
N VAL A 241 -22.78 7.35 -23.06
CA VAL A 241 -21.78 7.67 -24.08
C VAL A 241 -22.14 7.08 -25.47
N GLU A 242 -23.13 6.15 -25.53
CA GLU A 242 -23.68 5.60 -26.76
C GLU A 242 -24.71 6.54 -27.39
#